data_faedc8f0eefa74f15bffdb4c8ea906d7
#
_entry.id   faedc8f0eefa74f15bffdb4c8ea906d7
#
_cell.length_a   1.000
_cell.length_b   1.000
_cell.length_c   1.000
_cell.angle_alpha   90.00
_cell.angle_beta   90.00
_cell.angle_gamma   90.00
#
_symmetry.space_group_name_H-M   'P 1'
#
loop_
_entity.id
_entity.type
_entity.pdbx_description
1 polymer ?
#
loop_
_entity_poly.entity_id
_entity_poly.type
_entity_poly.pdbx_seq_one_letter_code
_entity_poly.pdbx_strand_id
1 'polypeptide(L)'
;MKKCFTVNPNRTVDEILSYEILLKNNIYQGVEIFYPYNKTKEEQEEFKKALKTYLKYDVEFICHLPYGILNNPASYINLDETMDRFFKAIDFSNEFGVKKLTLHPGCVNELSRNDAIILASQNIKKICQYARKYGMTVMLENLIGEQELMRLPQEYFELKKLVDEPNLKFIFDVAHFHASKFDDGKSQNIIHYVEQIKDDLYHLHLCDNLGERDTHSRIGTGNIDFETYFKYLKEIGYSSTASSEVLFNTVDDLIQTAKDIDKYDK
;
A
#
# COMPACT_ATOMS: atom_id res chain seq x y z
N MET A 1 -0.10 11.84 -12.26
CA MET A 1 -0.24 10.41 -11.87
C MET A 1 -1.72 10.00 -11.77
N LYS A 2 -2.04 8.67 -11.74
CA LYS A 2 -3.41 8.20 -11.50
C LYS A 2 -3.71 8.19 -10.01
N LYS A 3 -4.82 8.82 -9.61
CA LYS A 3 -5.28 8.82 -8.20
C LYS A 3 -6.15 7.61 -7.94
N CYS A 4 -5.89 6.91 -6.83
CA CYS A 4 -6.69 5.81 -6.31
C CYS A 4 -7.25 6.17 -4.93
N PHE A 5 -8.43 5.68 -4.61
CA PHE A 5 -8.98 5.72 -3.25
C PHE A 5 -9.01 4.32 -2.65
N THR A 6 -9.00 4.23 -1.34
CA THR A 6 -9.00 2.96 -0.63
C THR A 6 -10.42 2.49 -0.30
N VAL A 7 -10.67 1.19 -0.39
CA VAL A 7 -11.93 0.56 0.06
C VAL A 7 -11.63 -0.52 1.08
N ASN A 8 -11.96 -0.22 2.33
CA ASN A 8 -11.79 -1.14 3.45
C ASN A 8 -13.02 -2.07 3.55
N PRO A 9 -12.86 -3.37 3.86
CA PRO A 9 -13.95 -4.34 3.98
C PRO A 9 -14.92 -4.11 5.16
N ASN A 10 -14.66 -3.10 6.00
CA ASN A 10 -15.60 -2.68 7.03
C ASN A 10 -16.64 -1.67 6.52
N ARG A 11 -16.52 -1.21 5.26
CA ARG A 11 -17.53 -0.39 4.61
C ARG A 11 -18.75 -1.22 4.27
N THR A 12 -19.92 -0.64 4.44
CA THR A 12 -21.19 -1.25 4.02
C THR A 12 -21.28 -1.32 2.49
N VAL A 13 -22.11 -2.22 1.98
CA VAL A 13 -22.39 -2.31 0.54
C VAL A 13 -22.87 -0.97 -0.03
N ASP A 14 -23.77 -0.27 0.69
CA ASP A 14 -24.31 1.02 0.26
C ASP A 14 -23.24 2.11 0.19
N GLU A 15 -22.31 2.14 1.16
CA GLU A 15 -21.15 3.05 1.09
C GLU A 15 -20.30 2.76 -0.13
N ILE A 16 -19.95 1.48 -0.38
CA ILE A 16 -19.16 1.08 -1.54
C ILE A 16 -19.85 1.50 -2.83
N LEU A 17 -21.15 1.23 -2.97
CA LEU A 17 -21.90 1.65 -4.16
C LEU A 17 -21.95 3.17 -4.33
N SER A 18 -21.97 3.93 -3.23
CA SER A 18 -21.96 5.40 -3.29
C SER A 18 -20.65 5.97 -3.88
N TYR A 19 -19.54 5.24 -3.78
CA TYR A 19 -18.24 5.68 -4.33
C TYR A 19 -18.16 5.56 -5.86
N GLU A 20 -19.13 4.93 -6.54
CA GLU A 20 -19.19 4.91 -8.01
C GLU A 20 -19.12 6.29 -8.64
N ILE A 21 -19.67 7.30 -7.97
CA ILE A 21 -19.66 8.68 -8.48
C ILE A 21 -18.23 9.23 -8.68
N LEU A 22 -17.27 8.76 -7.89
CA LEU A 22 -15.87 9.15 -7.99
C LEU A 22 -15.23 8.65 -9.29
N LEU A 23 -15.58 7.44 -9.69
CA LEU A 23 -15.11 6.79 -10.92
C LEU A 23 -15.85 7.32 -12.14
N LYS A 24 -17.18 7.42 -12.05
CA LYS A 24 -18.04 7.97 -13.11
C LYS A 24 -17.62 9.37 -13.54
N ASN A 25 -17.22 10.21 -12.59
CA ASN A 25 -16.81 11.60 -12.85
C ASN A 25 -15.29 11.72 -13.05
N ASN A 26 -14.56 10.62 -13.15
CA ASN A 26 -13.11 10.58 -13.31
C ASN A 26 -12.33 11.37 -12.24
N ILE A 27 -12.89 11.45 -11.02
CA ILE A 27 -12.23 12.10 -9.88
C ILE A 27 -11.05 11.23 -9.40
N TYR A 28 -11.24 9.90 -9.46
CA TYR A 28 -10.23 8.88 -9.26
C TYR A 28 -10.19 7.94 -10.46
N GLN A 29 -9.01 7.41 -10.77
CA GLN A 29 -8.74 6.51 -11.88
C GLN A 29 -8.41 5.08 -11.42
N GLY A 30 -8.44 4.84 -10.11
CA GLY A 30 -8.18 3.54 -9.53
C GLY A 30 -8.78 3.38 -8.15
N VAL A 31 -8.73 2.14 -7.69
CA VAL A 31 -9.23 1.71 -6.39
C VAL A 31 -8.23 0.75 -5.78
N GLU A 32 -7.79 1.01 -4.56
CA GLU A 32 -7.06 0.03 -3.77
C GLU A 32 -8.00 -0.65 -2.78
N ILE A 33 -8.15 -1.96 -2.93
CA ILE A 33 -9.04 -2.78 -2.12
C ILE A 33 -8.25 -3.53 -1.06
N PHE A 34 -8.74 -3.55 0.16
CA PHE A 34 -8.18 -4.38 1.22
C PHE A 34 -8.87 -5.75 1.20
N TYR A 35 -8.08 -6.82 1.18
CA TYR A 35 -8.65 -8.18 1.17
C TYR A 35 -9.42 -8.47 2.46
N PRO A 36 -10.68 -8.93 2.38
CA PRO A 36 -11.57 -9.12 3.54
C PRO A 36 -11.31 -10.45 4.29
N TYR A 37 -10.06 -10.71 4.71
CA TYR A 37 -9.64 -11.98 5.31
C TYR A 37 -10.33 -12.35 6.63
N ASN A 38 -10.86 -11.35 7.35
CA ASN A 38 -11.51 -11.50 8.64
C ASN A 38 -13.05 -11.49 8.56
N LYS A 39 -13.61 -11.56 7.36
CA LYS A 39 -15.04 -11.58 7.08
C LYS A 39 -15.54 -13.00 6.81
N THR A 40 -16.83 -13.26 7.07
CA THR A 40 -17.48 -14.51 6.67
C THR A 40 -17.48 -14.66 5.14
N LYS A 41 -17.74 -15.84 4.64
CA LYS A 41 -17.83 -16.07 3.20
C LYS A 41 -18.94 -15.26 2.54
N GLU A 42 -20.06 -15.13 3.22
CA GLU A 42 -21.22 -14.36 2.79
C GLU A 42 -20.85 -12.86 2.67
N GLU A 43 -20.22 -12.28 3.71
CA GLU A 43 -19.75 -10.90 3.69
C GLU A 43 -18.69 -10.65 2.61
N GLN A 44 -17.78 -11.64 2.39
CA GLN A 44 -16.79 -11.55 1.31
C GLN A 44 -17.44 -11.51 -0.06
N GLU A 45 -18.48 -12.32 -0.30
CA GLU A 45 -19.20 -12.33 -1.57
C GLU A 45 -20.03 -11.04 -1.78
N GLU A 46 -20.64 -10.49 -0.73
CA GLU A 46 -21.34 -9.20 -0.80
C GLU A 46 -20.36 -8.07 -1.12
N PHE A 47 -19.23 -8.00 -0.43
CA PHE A 47 -18.16 -7.05 -0.69
C PHE A 47 -17.65 -7.15 -2.13
N LYS A 48 -17.37 -8.37 -2.58
CA LYS A 48 -16.94 -8.66 -3.95
C LYS A 48 -17.98 -8.20 -4.98
N LYS A 49 -19.26 -8.47 -4.74
CA LYS A 49 -20.35 -8.08 -5.63
C LYS A 49 -20.48 -6.55 -5.74
N ALA A 50 -20.34 -5.85 -4.64
CA ALA A 50 -20.35 -4.38 -4.64
C ALA A 50 -19.17 -3.81 -5.44
N LEU A 51 -17.95 -4.32 -5.23
CA LEU A 51 -16.76 -3.88 -5.98
C LEU A 51 -16.83 -4.20 -7.48
N LYS A 52 -17.47 -5.31 -7.88
CA LYS A 52 -17.64 -5.66 -9.31
C LYS A 52 -18.45 -4.63 -10.09
N THR A 53 -19.23 -3.78 -9.42
CA THR A 53 -19.93 -2.66 -10.09
C THR A 53 -18.96 -1.63 -10.68
N TYR A 54 -17.73 -1.54 -10.16
CA TYR A 54 -16.70 -0.64 -10.66
C TYR A 54 -16.04 -1.11 -11.95
N LEU A 55 -16.15 -2.42 -12.30
CA LEU A 55 -15.55 -2.98 -13.53
C LEU A 55 -16.12 -2.42 -14.84
N LYS A 56 -17.25 -1.72 -14.77
CA LYS A 56 -17.82 -1.01 -15.94
C LYS A 56 -17.09 0.29 -16.26
N TYR A 57 -16.20 0.76 -15.38
CA TYR A 57 -15.37 1.94 -15.58
C TYR A 57 -13.95 1.52 -15.98
N ASP A 58 -13.24 2.40 -16.68
CA ASP A 58 -11.80 2.21 -16.97
C ASP A 58 -10.99 2.59 -15.73
N VAL A 59 -10.90 1.65 -14.78
CA VAL A 59 -10.23 1.85 -13.50
C VAL A 59 -9.16 0.79 -13.23
N GLU A 60 -8.08 1.21 -12.60
CA GLU A 60 -7.01 0.31 -12.15
C GLU A 60 -7.33 -0.19 -10.75
N PHE A 61 -7.37 -1.52 -10.58
CA PHE A 61 -7.50 -2.12 -9.25
C PHE A 61 -6.13 -2.48 -8.69
N ILE A 62 -5.93 -2.12 -7.45
CA ILE A 62 -4.77 -2.47 -6.61
C ILE A 62 -5.32 -3.26 -5.43
N CYS A 63 -4.57 -4.19 -4.87
CA CYS A 63 -4.99 -4.90 -3.66
C CYS A 63 -3.95 -4.77 -2.57
N HIS A 64 -4.38 -4.27 -1.43
CA HIS A 64 -3.62 -4.35 -0.19
C HIS A 64 -3.80 -5.73 0.42
N LEU A 65 -2.72 -6.48 0.51
CA LEU A 65 -2.71 -7.80 1.13
C LEU A 65 -2.93 -7.70 2.64
N PRO A 66 -3.36 -8.77 3.31
CA PRO A 66 -3.49 -8.78 4.77
C PRO A 66 -2.23 -8.31 5.47
N TYR A 67 -2.35 -7.53 6.51
CA TYR A 67 -1.23 -6.93 7.25
C TYR A 67 -1.42 -7.03 8.77
N GLY A 68 -0.47 -6.49 9.52
CA GLY A 68 -0.44 -6.53 10.98
C GLY A 68 0.13 -7.84 11.53
N ILE A 69 0.20 -7.93 12.86
CA ILE A 69 0.92 -8.99 13.57
C ILE A 69 0.38 -10.41 13.27
N LEU A 70 -0.90 -10.54 12.94
CA LEU A 70 -1.53 -11.82 12.57
C LEU A 70 -1.25 -12.24 11.12
N ASN A 71 -0.64 -11.37 10.32
CA ASN A 71 -0.31 -11.60 8.91
C ASN A 71 1.16 -11.22 8.65
N ASN A 72 2.04 -11.67 9.55
CA ASN A 72 3.46 -11.33 9.53
C ASN A 72 4.28 -12.39 8.79
N PRO A 73 4.80 -12.10 7.58
CA PRO A 73 5.64 -13.04 6.85
C PRO A 73 7.03 -13.23 7.46
N ALA A 74 7.41 -12.41 8.45
CA ALA A 74 8.68 -12.47 9.18
C ALA A 74 8.60 -13.24 10.49
N SER A 75 7.54 -14.00 10.73
CA SER A 75 7.31 -14.77 11.97
C SER A 75 6.90 -16.21 11.64
N TYR A 76 7.31 -17.16 12.49
CA TYR A 76 6.81 -18.53 12.43
C TYR A 76 5.42 -18.69 13.07
N ILE A 77 4.98 -17.71 13.85
CA ILE A 77 3.69 -17.75 14.52
C ILE A 77 2.58 -17.66 13.47
N ASN A 78 1.74 -18.69 13.41
CA ASN A 78 0.63 -18.80 12.45
C ASN A 78 1.05 -18.66 10.97
N LEU A 79 2.28 -19.04 10.62
CA LEU A 79 2.84 -18.82 9.29
C LEU A 79 2.01 -19.48 8.19
N ASP A 80 1.56 -20.72 8.38
CA ASP A 80 0.79 -21.45 7.37
C ASP A 80 -0.55 -20.74 7.07
N GLU A 81 -1.23 -20.25 8.12
CA GLU A 81 -2.46 -19.49 7.96
C GLU A 81 -2.20 -18.13 7.30
N THR A 82 -1.11 -17.47 7.67
CA THR A 82 -0.67 -16.20 7.08
C THR A 82 -0.44 -16.37 5.57
N MET A 83 0.30 -17.40 5.17
CA MET A 83 0.57 -17.68 3.77
C MET A 83 -0.71 -18.07 2.99
N ASP A 84 -1.60 -18.85 3.60
CA ASP A 84 -2.90 -19.19 3.01
C ASP A 84 -3.75 -17.93 2.75
N ARG A 85 -3.75 -16.99 3.70
CA ARG A 85 -4.44 -15.68 3.53
C ARG A 85 -3.86 -14.87 2.38
N PHE A 86 -2.54 -14.82 2.24
CA PHE A 86 -1.89 -14.13 1.12
C PHE A 86 -2.26 -14.76 -0.22
N PHE A 87 -2.25 -16.07 -0.34
CA PHE A 87 -2.61 -16.75 -1.59
C PHE A 87 -4.09 -16.53 -1.93
N LYS A 88 -4.99 -16.62 -0.96
CA LYS A 88 -6.41 -16.31 -1.16
C LYS A 88 -6.64 -14.85 -1.56
N ALA A 89 -5.86 -13.91 -1.01
CA ALA A 89 -5.93 -12.51 -1.40
C ALA A 89 -5.46 -12.30 -2.85
N ILE A 90 -4.45 -13.02 -3.29
CA ILE A 90 -3.98 -12.99 -4.68
C ILE A 90 -5.04 -13.59 -5.62
N ASP A 91 -5.67 -14.72 -5.26
CA ASP A 91 -6.74 -15.31 -6.06
C ASP A 91 -7.95 -14.39 -6.16
N PHE A 92 -8.36 -13.77 -5.05
CA PHE A 92 -9.39 -12.75 -5.01
C PHE A 92 -9.04 -11.57 -5.93
N SER A 93 -7.80 -11.08 -5.86
CA SER A 93 -7.32 -9.98 -6.67
C SER A 93 -7.41 -10.25 -8.17
N ASN A 94 -7.19 -11.50 -8.57
CA ASN A 94 -7.27 -11.90 -9.98
C ASN A 94 -8.67 -11.73 -10.56
N GLU A 95 -9.73 -11.85 -9.75
CA GLU A 95 -11.12 -11.63 -10.21
C GLU A 95 -11.39 -10.19 -10.65
N PHE A 96 -10.58 -9.23 -10.19
CA PHE A 96 -10.68 -7.79 -10.53
C PHE A 96 -9.63 -7.34 -11.54
N GLY A 97 -8.80 -8.26 -12.05
CA GLY A 97 -7.72 -7.91 -12.97
C GLY A 97 -6.59 -7.11 -12.32
N VAL A 98 -6.44 -7.18 -11.00
CA VAL A 98 -5.36 -6.52 -10.23
C VAL A 98 -4.00 -6.87 -10.82
N LYS A 99 -3.12 -5.87 -10.91
CA LYS A 99 -1.72 -6.03 -11.34
C LYS A 99 -0.71 -5.60 -10.29
N LYS A 100 -1.16 -4.93 -9.25
CA LYS A 100 -0.34 -4.39 -8.17
C LYS A 100 -0.85 -4.87 -6.82
N LEU A 101 0.03 -5.45 -6.02
CA LEU A 101 -0.26 -5.96 -4.68
C LEU A 101 0.60 -5.22 -3.68
N THR A 102 0.00 -4.51 -2.73
CA THR A 102 0.69 -3.91 -1.58
C THR A 102 0.94 -4.96 -0.51
N LEU A 103 2.15 -5.07 -0.03
CA LEU A 103 2.55 -6.02 1.01
C LEU A 103 3.41 -5.37 2.07
N HIS A 104 3.00 -5.45 3.33
CA HIS A 104 3.88 -5.16 4.46
C HIS A 104 4.94 -6.26 4.58
N PRO A 105 6.23 -5.91 4.67
CA PRO A 105 7.32 -6.90 4.75
C PRO A 105 7.35 -7.68 6.05
N GLY A 106 6.58 -7.26 7.05
CA GLY A 106 6.48 -7.87 8.36
C GLY A 106 7.22 -7.12 9.45
N CYS A 107 7.26 -7.71 10.63
CA CYS A 107 7.90 -7.13 11.81
C CYS A 107 8.67 -8.18 12.60
N VAL A 108 9.67 -7.70 13.32
CA VAL A 108 10.41 -8.51 14.31
C VAL A 108 9.45 -8.86 15.44
N ASN A 109 9.36 -10.14 15.75
CA ASN A 109 8.53 -10.66 16.83
C ASN A 109 9.36 -11.58 17.76
N GLU A 110 9.36 -12.89 17.49
CA GLU A 110 10.12 -13.87 18.26
C GLU A 110 11.57 -14.08 17.79
N LEU A 111 11.92 -13.52 16.64
CA LEU A 111 13.21 -13.71 15.99
C LEU A 111 14.14 -12.51 16.19
N SER A 112 15.43 -12.69 15.94
CA SER A 112 16.33 -11.56 15.70
C SER A 112 15.96 -10.84 14.40
N ARG A 113 16.34 -9.55 14.26
CA ARG A 113 16.04 -8.79 13.03
C ARG A 113 16.61 -9.48 11.78
N ASN A 114 17.82 -10.00 11.83
CA ASN A 114 18.43 -10.71 10.71
C ASN A 114 17.65 -12.00 10.35
N ASP A 115 17.26 -12.78 11.35
CA ASP A 115 16.48 -14.00 11.11
C ASP A 115 15.08 -13.67 10.58
N ALA A 116 14.47 -12.58 11.07
CA ALA A 116 13.19 -12.08 10.57
C ALA A 116 13.30 -11.66 9.09
N ILE A 117 14.36 -10.96 8.67
CA ILE A 117 14.61 -10.60 7.28
C ILE A 117 14.77 -11.85 6.40
N ILE A 118 15.54 -12.84 6.88
CA ILE A 118 15.73 -14.11 6.15
C ILE A 118 14.41 -14.84 5.98
N LEU A 119 13.61 -14.98 7.05
CA LEU A 119 12.30 -15.64 6.97
C LEU A 119 11.33 -14.87 6.07
N ALA A 120 11.25 -13.53 6.25
CA ALA A 120 10.45 -12.67 5.39
C ALA A 120 10.80 -12.87 3.92
N SER A 121 12.09 -12.84 3.57
CA SER A 121 12.53 -13.00 2.19
C SER A 121 12.09 -14.33 1.57
N GLN A 122 12.16 -15.44 2.32
CA GLN A 122 11.71 -16.76 1.86
C GLN A 122 10.19 -16.78 1.60
N ASN A 123 9.40 -16.15 2.46
CA ASN A 123 7.94 -16.11 2.32
C ASN A 123 7.50 -15.10 1.25
N ILE A 124 8.12 -13.93 1.18
CA ILE A 124 7.88 -12.94 0.12
C ILE A 124 8.22 -13.54 -1.25
N LYS A 125 9.29 -14.34 -1.35
CA LYS A 125 9.61 -15.09 -2.59
C LYS A 125 8.45 -15.98 -3.02
N LYS A 126 7.87 -16.76 -2.11
CA LYS A 126 6.70 -17.61 -2.41
C LYS A 126 5.50 -16.78 -2.86
N ILE A 127 5.26 -15.64 -2.21
CA ILE A 127 4.18 -14.70 -2.57
C ILE A 127 4.43 -14.15 -3.99
N CYS A 128 5.63 -13.69 -4.30
CA CYS A 128 6.00 -13.21 -5.63
C CYS A 128 5.83 -14.28 -6.71
N GLN A 129 6.26 -15.51 -6.44
CA GLN A 129 6.11 -16.64 -7.37
C GLN A 129 4.64 -16.98 -7.62
N TYR A 130 3.81 -16.91 -6.58
CA TYR A 130 2.37 -17.15 -6.72
C TYR A 130 1.71 -16.03 -7.51
N ALA A 131 1.98 -14.77 -7.17
CA ALA A 131 1.45 -13.58 -7.86
C ALA A 131 1.85 -13.53 -9.34
N ARG A 132 3.07 -13.98 -9.67
CA ARG A 132 3.58 -14.03 -11.05
C ARG A 132 2.74 -14.93 -11.97
N LYS A 133 2.07 -15.95 -11.46
CA LYS A 133 1.14 -16.81 -12.24
C LYS A 133 0.01 -16.00 -12.88
N TYR A 134 -0.36 -14.88 -12.23
CA TYR A 134 -1.41 -13.96 -12.68
C TYR A 134 -0.87 -12.66 -13.31
N GLY A 135 0.46 -12.59 -13.48
CA GLY A 135 1.13 -11.39 -13.99
C GLY A 135 1.03 -10.19 -13.05
N MET A 136 1.02 -10.44 -11.74
CA MET A 136 0.96 -9.40 -10.72
C MET A 136 2.34 -9.05 -10.19
N THR A 137 2.52 -7.78 -9.84
CA THR A 137 3.69 -7.22 -9.15
C THR A 137 3.38 -7.13 -7.65
N VAL A 138 4.32 -7.58 -6.83
CA VAL A 138 4.28 -7.40 -5.37
C VAL A 138 5.11 -6.19 -5.01
N MET A 139 4.54 -5.26 -4.25
CA MET A 139 5.19 -4.03 -3.84
C MET A 139 5.36 -4.04 -2.33
N LEU A 140 6.60 -3.95 -1.85
CA LEU A 140 6.89 -3.84 -0.43
C LEU A 140 6.80 -2.40 0.03
N GLU A 141 6.14 -2.19 1.16
CA GLU A 141 5.89 -0.89 1.74
C GLU A 141 6.88 -0.54 2.84
N ASN A 142 7.36 0.71 2.89
CA ASN A 142 8.13 1.21 4.03
C ASN A 142 7.22 1.43 5.23
N LEU A 143 7.64 0.97 6.41
CA LEU A 143 6.86 1.01 7.64
C LEU A 143 7.49 1.95 8.69
N ILE A 144 6.82 2.16 9.84
CA ILE A 144 7.15 3.22 10.81
C ILE A 144 7.98 2.71 11.98
N GLY A 145 7.57 1.60 12.59
CA GLY A 145 8.04 1.17 13.90
C GLY A 145 9.42 0.54 13.87
N GLU A 146 10.16 0.63 14.98
CA GLU A 146 11.47 -0.01 15.13
C GLU A 146 11.42 -1.54 15.00
N GLN A 147 10.27 -2.12 15.34
CA GLN A 147 10.06 -3.58 15.19
C GLN A 147 9.62 -3.95 13.76
N GLU A 148 9.20 -3.02 12.95
CA GLU A 148 8.81 -3.27 11.58
C GLU A 148 10.03 -3.33 10.65
N LEU A 149 9.95 -4.16 9.62
CA LEU A 149 10.96 -4.23 8.57
C LEU A 149 10.76 -3.10 7.56
N MET A 150 11.82 -2.75 6.85
CA MET A 150 11.79 -1.74 5.78
C MET A 150 11.46 -0.30 6.20
N ARG A 151 11.97 0.14 7.34
CA ARG A 151 12.00 1.59 7.63
C ARG A 151 12.99 2.34 6.74
N LEU A 152 14.08 1.69 6.34
CA LEU A 152 15.18 2.25 5.56
C LEU A 152 15.27 1.61 4.18
N PRO A 153 15.71 2.35 3.14
CA PRO A 153 15.90 1.81 1.79
C PRO A 153 16.86 0.62 1.75
N GLN A 154 17.85 0.59 2.64
CA GLN A 154 18.86 -0.49 2.71
C GLN A 154 18.21 -1.85 2.98
N GLU A 155 17.19 -1.90 3.85
CA GLU A 155 16.46 -3.15 4.14
C GLU A 155 15.64 -3.63 2.94
N TYR A 156 15.12 -2.70 2.13
CA TYR A 156 14.49 -3.07 0.87
C TYR A 156 15.48 -3.75 -0.09
N PHE A 157 16.67 -3.18 -0.26
CA PHE A 157 17.65 -3.76 -1.16
C PHE A 157 18.16 -5.11 -0.65
N GLU A 158 18.27 -5.28 0.66
CA GLU A 158 18.60 -6.57 1.27
C GLU A 158 17.50 -7.60 0.99
N LEU A 159 16.24 -7.27 1.27
CA LEU A 159 15.09 -8.13 0.97
C LEU A 159 15.00 -8.43 -0.52
N LYS A 160 15.13 -7.43 -1.39
CA LYS A 160 15.09 -7.60 -2.85
C LYS A 160 16.15 -8.57 -3.34
N LYS A 161 17.37 -8.46 -2.81
CA LYS A 161 18.48 -9.37 -3.15
C LYS A 161 18.20 -10.81 -2.70
N LEU A 162 17.63 -11.00 -1.50
CA LEU A 162 17.31 -12.33 -0.95
C LEU A 162 16.09 -12.96 -1.63
N VAL A 163 15.07 -12.16 -1.93
CA VAL A 163 13.86 -12.60 -2.63
C VAL A 163 14.17 -13.01 -4.07
N ASP A 164 14.96 -12.22 -4.78
CA ASP A 164 15.42 -12.50 -6.16
C ASP A 164 14.28 -12.89 -7.10
N GLU A 165 13.22 -12.06 -7.14
CA GLU A 165 12.09 -12.23 -8.05
C GLU A 165 11.85 -10.95 -8.85
N PRO A 166 11.66 -11.04 -10.19
CA PRO A 166 11.60 -9.86 -11.06
C PRO A 166 10.35 -9.00 -10.85
N ASN A 167 9.29 -9.58 -10.26
CA ASN A 167 8.04 -8.89 -9.97
C ASN A 167 7.97 -8.31 -8.55
N LEU A 168 9.11 -8.14 -7.87
CA LEU A 168 9.19 -7.40 -6.61
C LEU A 168 9.54 -5.94 -6.89
N LYS A 169 8.74 -5.03 -6.34
CA LYS A 169 8.87 -3.57 -6.47
C LYS A 169 8.68 -2.88 -5.13
N PHE A 170 8.74 -1.55 -5.14
CA PHE A 170 8.62 -0.70 -3.97
C PHE A 170 7.34 0.13 -4.04
N ILE A 171 6.63 0.24 -2.93
CA ILE A 171 5.62 1.25 -2.68
C ILE A 171 6.12 2.20 -1.58
N PHE A 172 6.02 3.49 -1.82
CA PHE A 172 6.45 4.48 -0.85
C PHE A 172 5.25 5.12 -0.18
N ASP A 173 5.12 4.87 1.13
CA ASP A 173 4.21 5.60 2.00
C ASP A 173 4.94 6.81 2.58
N VAL A 174 4.48 8.01 2.20
CA VAL A 174 5.08 9.27 2.61
C VAL A 174 4.80 9.58 4.09
N ALA A 175 3.65 9.14 4.60
CA ALA A 175 3.26 9.39 5.98
C ALA A 175 4.00 8.44 6.94
N HIS A 176 4.19 7.18 6.55
CA HIS A 176 5.06 6.24 7.27
C HIS A 176 6.49 6.78 7.36
N PHE A 177 7.04 7.26 6.24
CA PHE A 177 8.35 7.88 6.24
C PHE A 177 8.40 9.08 7.19
N HIS A 178 7.41 9.96 7.16
CA HIS A 178 7.38 11.18 7.98
C HIS A 178 7.23 10.90 9.47
N ALA A 179 6.44 9.89 9.85
CA ALA A 179 6.25 9.45 11.23
C ALA A 179 7.41 8.61 11.78
N SER A 180 8.26 8.06 10.90
CA SER A 180 9.41 7.25 11.32
C SER A 180 10.45 8.10 12.05
N LYS A 181 10.84 7.67 13.25
CA LYS A 181 11.96 8.26 14.00
C LYS A 181 13.21 7.45 13.71
N PHE A 182 14.23 8.10 13.18
CA PHE A 182 15.52 7.46 12.89
C PHE A 182 16.50 7.70 14.04
N ASP A 183 17.35 6.72 14.33
CA ASP A 183 18.21 6.68 15.52
C ASP A 183 19.23 7.81 15.59
N ASP A 184 19.53 8.50 14.48
CA ASP A 184 20.48 9.59 14.42
C ASP A 184 19.89 10.97 14.74
N GLY A 185 18.60 11.04 15.11
CA GLY A 185 17.89 12.29 15.42
C GLY A 185 17.77 13.29 14.26
N LYS A 186 18.19 12.88 13.05
CA LYS A 186 18.04 13.68 11.84
C LYS A 186 16.72 13.31 11.16
N SER A 187 15.95 14.32 10.82
CA SER A 187 14.86 14.15 9.87
C SER A 187 15.48 13.72 8.55
N GLN A 188 15.18 12.50 8.09
CA GLN A 188 15.64 12.10 6.76
C GLN A 188 15.00 13.01 5.71
N ASN A 189 15.79 13.36 4.71
CA ASN A 189 15.28 14.10 3.56
C ASN A 189 14.49 13.14 2.68
N ILE A 190 13.20 13.43 2.48
CA ILE A 190 12.30 12.64 1.65
C ILE A 190 12.86 12.41 0.23
N ILE A 191 13.48 13.45 -0.35
CA ILE A 191 14.10 13.38 -1.67
C ILE A 191 15.24 12.36 -1.68
N HIS A 192 16.09 12.38 -0.65
CA HIS A 192 17.20 11.42 -0.55
C HIS A 192 16.70 9.99 -0.38
N TYR A 193 15.59 9.77 0.33
CA TYR A 193 14.98 8.43 0.44
C TYR A 193 14.46 7.96 -0.91
N VAL A 194 13.63 8.77 -1.56
CA VAL A 194 12.99 8.42 -2.83
C VAL A 194 14.01 8.26 -3.95
N GLU A 195 15.08 9.06 -3.98
CA GLU A 195 16.18 8.91 -4.95
C GLU A 195 16.80 7.52 -4.92
N GLN A 196 16.92 6.90 -3.73
CA GLN A 196 17.50 5.57 -3.61
C GLN A 196 16.61 4.47 -4.19
N ILE A 197 15.27 4.64 -4.12
CA ILE A 197 14.30 3.60 -4.51
C ILE A 197 13.58 3.89 -5.83
N LYS A 198 13.87 5.01 -6.50
CA LYS A 198 13.11 5.52 -7.66
C LYS A 198 12.98 4.53 -8.81
N ASP A 199 13.99 3.69 -9.07
CA ASP A 199 13.99 2.72 -10.16
C ASP A 199 13.05 1.53 -9.91
N ASP A 200 12.67 1.33 -8.65
CA ASP A 200 11.72 0.31 -8.21
C ASP A 200 10.39 0.89 -7.71
N LEU A 201 10.27 2.22 -7.66
CA LEU A 201 9.07 2.90 -7.17
C LEU A 201 7.89 2.68 -8.13
N TYR A 202 6.90 1.92 -7.67
CA TYR A 202 5.81 1.45 -8.52
C TYR A 202 4.44 1.96 -8.10
N HIS A 203 4.29 2.36 -6.83
CA HIS A 203 3.07 2.92 -6.25
C HIS A 203 3.40 3.86 -5.10
N LEU A 204 2.45 4.73 -4.74
CA LEU A 204 2.53 5.64 -3.59
C LEU A 204 1.32 5.47 -2.69
N HIS A 205 1.55 5.55 -1.38
CA HIS A 205 0.50 5.87 -0.42
C HIS A 205 0.62 7.33 0.02
N LEU A 206 -0.50 8.03 0.03
CA LEU A 206 -0.59 9.46 0.30
C LEU A 206 -1.58 9.73 1.42
N CYS A 207 -1.08 10.11 2.57
CA CYS A 207 -1.82 10.75 3.65
C CYS A 207 -0.88 11.69 4.41
N ASP A 208 -1.37 12.45 5.35
CA ASP A 208 -0.59 13.44 6.11
C ASP A 208 -0.55 13.09 7.60
N ASN A 209 0.43 13.60 8.31
CA ASN A 209 0.54 13.54 9.77
C ASN A 209 1.46 14.67 10.30
N LEU A 210 1.64 14.72 11.60
CA LEU A 210 2.49 15.71 12.28
C LEU A 210 3.89 15.18 12.63
N GLY A 211 4.29 14.01 12.11
CA GLY A 211 5.60 13.40 12.36
C GLY A 211 5.71 12.63 13.68
N GLU A 212 4.63 12.46 14.43
CA GLU A 212 4.63 11.73 15.70
C GLU A 212 4.13 10.30 15.56
N ARG A 213 3.12 10.11 14.72
CA ARG A 213 2.45 8.84 14.46
C ARG A 213 1.72 8.91 13.13
N ASP A 214 1.44 7.77 12.54
CA ASP A 214 0.56 7.69 11.40
C ASP A 214 -0.90 7.97 11.83
N THR A 215 -1.49 9.02 11.25
CA THR A 215 -2.85 9.46 11.56
C THR A 215 -3.77 9.38 10.37
N HIS A 216 -3.27 8.98 9.19
CA HIS A 216 -4.03 8.96 7.94
C HIS A 216 -4.85 10.24 7.72
N SER A 217 -4.26 11.37 8.06
CA SER A 217 -4.90 12.68 7.94
C SER A 217 -4.97 13.11 6.47
N ARG A 218 -5.91 14.00 6.16
CA ARG A 218 -6.04 14.54 4.81
C ARG A 218 -4.81 15.37 4.43
N ILE A 219 -4.36 15.25 3.19
CA ILE A 219 -3.21 15.96 2.63
C ILE A 219 -3.35 17.48 2.85
N GLY A 220 -2.29 18.10 3.39
CA GLY A 220 -2.22 19.52 3.72
C GLY A 220 -2.85 19.88 5.07
N THR A 221 -3.17 18.90 5.92
CA THR A 221 -3.64 19.11 7.29
C THR A 221 -2.59 18.75 8.36
N GLY A 222 -1.51 18.11 7.96
CA GLY A 222 -0.32 17.85 8.76
C GLY A 222 0.82 18.80 8.41
N ASN A 223 2.05 18.31 8.44
CA ASN A 223 3.24 19.11 8.16
C ASN A 223 4.23 18.45 7.18
N ILE A 224 3.79 17.47 6.40
CA ILE A 224 4.57 16.90 5.30
C ILE A 224 4.73 17.96 4.20
N ASP A 225 5.97 18.17 3.73
CA ASP A 225 6.25 19.09 2.61
C ASP A 225 5.89 18.44 1.26
N PHE A 226 4.59 18.42 0.99
CA PHE A 226 4.07 17.88 -0.29
C PHE A 226 4.51 18.71 -1.50
N GLU A 227 4.77 20.01 -1.36
CA GLU A 227 5.21 20.82 -2.48
C GLU A 227 6.57 20.35 -3.00
N THR A 228 7.55 20.19 -2.11
CA THR A 228 8.87 19.65 -2.45
C THR A 228 8.76 18.22 -2.94
N TYR A 229 7.95 17.38 -2.30
CA TYR A 229 7.79 15.97 -2.66
C TYR A 229 7.22 15.78 -4.07
N PHE A 230 6.10 16.44 -4.38
CA PHE A 230 5.46 16.31 -5.70
C PHE A 230 6.31 16.93 -6.83
N LYS A 231 7.01 18.04 -6.54
CA LYS A 231 7.98 18.60 -7.48
C LYS A 231 9.04 17.56 -7.85
N TYR A 232 9.58 16.87 -6.87
CA TYR A 232 10.58 15.84 -7.10
C TYR A 232 10.02 14.63 -7.85
N LEU A 233 8.82 14.17 -7.54
CA LEU A 233 8.16 13.10 -8.28
C LEU A 233 8.04 13.42 -9.79
N LYS A 234 7.76 14.68 -10.13
CA LYS A 234 7.77 15.15 -11.53
C LYS A 234 9.17 15.14 -12.13
N GLU A 235 10.18 15.60 -11.40
CA GLU A 235 11.57 15.64 -11.86
C GLU A 235 12.07 14.24 -12.24
N ILE A 236 11.68 13.21 -11.49
CA ILE A 236 12.00 11.81 -11.80
C ILE A 236 11.03 11.14 -12.79
N GLY A 237 10.03 11.88 -13.30
CA GLY A 237 9.06 11.38 -14.27
C GLY A 237 8.05 10.36 -13.72
N TYR A 238 7.76 10.39 -12.41
CA TYR A 238 6.80 9.46 -11.82
C TYR A 238 5.39 9.68 -12.40
N SER A 239 4.82 8.65 -13.03
CA SER A 239 3.52 8.70 -13.70
C SER A 239 2.59 7.53 -13.37
N SER A 240 2.96 6.70 -12.39
CA SER A 240 2.19 5.53 -11.97
C SER A 240 0.98 5.93 -11.09
N THR A 241 0.59 5.10 -10.16
CA THR A 241 -0.59 5.27 -9.30
C THR A 241 -0.23 5.77 -7.91
N ALA A 242 -1.16 6.48 -7.27
CA ALA A 242 -1.06 6.86 -5.87
C ALA A 242 -2.40 6.67 -5.17
N SER A 243 -2.43 5.89 -4.11
CA SER A 243 -3.62 5.70 -3.27
C SER A 243 -3.67 6.74 -2.15
N SER A 244 -4.82 7.38 -2.00
CA SER A 244 -5.08 8.21 -0.83
C SER A 244 -5.53 7.34 0.34
N GLU A 245 -4.64 7.12 1.29
CA GLU A 245 -4.93 6.36 2.51
C GLU A 245 -5.45 7.24 3.65
N VAL A 246 -6.31 8.17 3.34
CA VAL A 246 -6.90 9.07 4.32
C VAL A 246 -8.08 8.43 5.03
N LEU A 247 -8.26 8.75 6.31
CA LEU A 247 -9.51 8.44 7.00
C LEU A 247 -10.61 9.36 6.47
N PHE A 248 -11.71 8.77 6.03
CA PHE A 248 -12.86 9.50 5.50
C PHE A 248 -14.17 8.89 5.98
N ASN A 249 -15.23 9.70 6.04
CA ASN A 249 -16.56 9.27 6.41
C ASN A 249 -17.56 9.37 5.26
N THR A 250 -17.32 10.28 4.33
CA THR A 250 -18.24 10.60 3.24
C THR A 250 -17.55 10.60 1.88
N VAL A 251 -18.35 10.54 0.82
CA VAL A 251 -17.87 10.72 -0.56
C VAL A 251 -17.26 12.11 -0.74
N ASP A 252 -17.81 13.14 -0.07
CA ASP A 252 -17.28 14.51 -0.17
C ASP A 252 -15.87 14.63 0.41
N ASP A 253 -15.53 13.85 1.45
CA ASP A 253 -14.17 13.80 2.00
C ASP A 253 -13.19 13.28 0.93
N LEU A 254 -13.57 12.25 0.18
CA LEU A 254 -12.77 11.71 -0.92
C LEU A 254 -12.65 12.71 -2.07
N ILE A 255 -13.73 13.41 -2.44
CA ILE A 255 -13.70 14.47 -3.45
C ILE A 255 -12.74 15.58 -3.01
N GLN A 256 -12.79 15.97 -1.75
CA GLN A 256 -11.90 17.00 -1.22
C GLN A 256 -10.43 16.53 -1.20
N THR A 257 -10.17 15.27 -0.81
CA THR A 257 -8.83 14.66 -0.85
C THR A 257 -8.25 14.66 -2.27
N ALA A 258 -9.07 14.31 -3.28
CA ALA A 258 -8.61 14.37 -4.67
C ALA A 258 -8.21 15.79 -5.08
N LYS A 259 -8.98 16.81 -4.68
CA LYS A 259 -8.65 18.22 -4.92
C LYS A 259 -7.37 18.65 -4.20
N ASP A 260 -7.13 18.13 -3.00
CA ASP A 260 -5.93 18.44 -2.23
C ASP A 260 -4.69 17.82 -2.91
N ILE A 261 -4.79 16.61 -3.47
CA ILE A 261 -3.73 16.01 -4.32
C ILE A 261 -3.49 16.88 -5.56
N ASP A 262 -4.55 17.31 -6.25
CA ASP A 262 -4.46 18.12 -7.47
C ASP A 262 -3.81 19.50 -7.27
N LYS A 263 -3.72 20.01 -6.03
CA LYS A 263 -2.97 21.24 -5.73
C LYS A 263 -1.47 21.07 -5.96
N TYR A 264 -0.95 19.89 -5.70
CA TYR A 264 0.48 19.56 -5.78
C TYR A 264 0.85 18.85 -7.09
N ASP A 265 -0.05 18.04 -7.66
CA ASP A 265 0.15 17.29 -8.91
C ASP A 265 -0.24 18.12 -10.16
N LYS A 266 0.32 19.34 -10.27
CA LYS A 266 0.06 20.28 -11.39
C LYS A 266 1.06 20.14 -12.52
#